data_a22a6110898b20265d89d973ca3aed64
#
_entry.id   a22a6110898b20265d89d973ca3aed64
#
_cell.length_a   1.000
_cell.length_b   1.000
_cell.length_c   1.000
_cell.angle_alpha   90.00
_cell.angle_beta   90.00
_cell.angle_gamma   90.00
#
_symmetry.space_group_name_H-M   'P 1'
#
loop_
_entity.id
_entity.type
_entity.pdbx_description
1 polymer ?
#
loop_
_entity_poly.entity_id
_entity_poly.type
_entity_poly.pdbx_seq_one_letter_code
_entity_poly.pdbx_strand_id
1 'polypeptide(L)'
;RVILGAHIDDRHNPKELTMTDRVRRVRRPQHIVLVYNGDRSAVPDRPEDRGSEADLQLMIRRMARALRSVGYRVTVLPLARDLSAFQRKLRRLEPDVVFNQYDDVVHGALHEMRVPALMRMMGFPITGSPALAIGLTRYKHMTASLLQGAGVHIPPCTELLERLADVDQQHWQFPLIVQPSHEHAGIGLDRDSVVHSKRALRDKLRQILHEYKQPALVQTFLRGREFNVGIVGGRQPRVMPLAEVDYSELPPEIPPIMSYAAKWIENTEEYRKTSVICPAVVEPELARQIVSTALRAFRAVGTWGYGRVDIRLDDAERPCVLEVNCNACLEEGHGLARQADRAGISYARLLQMVVKAAFEGPPFDRDIPML
;
A
#
# COMPACT_ATOMS: atom_id res chain seq x y z
N ARG A 1 64.23 -1.97 19.55
CA ARG A 1 64.36 -1.94 21.04
C ARG A 1 62.93 -1.89 21.63
N VAL A 2 62.82 -2.90 22.45
CA VAL A 2 61.82 -3.24 23.47
C VAL A 2 60.53 -3.86 23.00
N ILE A 3 60.55 -5.15 23.15
CA ILE A 3 59.51 -6.15 23.15
C ILE A 3 58.74 -6.05 24.47
N LEU A 4 57.44 -6.08 24.45
CA LEU A 4 56.64 -6.59 25.55
C LEU A 4 55.47 -7.38 24.98
N GLY A 5 55.57 -8.70 25.15
CA GLY A 5 54.50 -9.64 24.87
C GLY A 5 53.42 -9.56 25.93
N ALA A 6 52.17 -9.66 25.49
CA ALA A 6 51.06 -9.99 26.36
C ALA A 6 50.38 -11.24 25.79
N HIS A 7 50.52 -12.33 26.54
CA HIS A 7 49.73 -13.54 26.35
C HIS A 7 48.24 -13.20 26.56
N ILE A 8 47.43 -13.44 25.54
CA ILE A 8 45.95 -13.48 25.67
C ILE A 8 45.56 -14.93 25.82
N ASP A 9 45.04 -15.23 27.01
CA ASP A 9 44.52 -16.53 27.42
C ASP A 9 43.22 -16.83 26.67
N ASP A 10 43.32 -17.82 25.77
CA ASP A 10 42.23 -18.24 24.87
C ASP A 10 41.35 -19.29 25.61
N ARG A 11 40.41 -18.82 26.44
CA ARG A 11 39.34 -19.63 26.98
C ARG A 11 37.99 -19.08 26.54
N HIS A 12 37.66 -19.33 25.28
CA HIS A 12 36.28 -19.10 24.79
C HIS A 12 35.36 -20.25 25.24
N ASN A 13 34.42 -19.87 26.08
CA ASN A 13 33.31 -20.70 26.49
C ASN A 13 32.29 -20.85 25.32
N PRO A 14 31.98 -22.06 24.81
CA PRO A 14 31.17 -22.24 23.62
C PRO A 14 29.65 -22.33 23.95
N LYS A 15 29.04 -21.33 24.58
CA LYS A 15 27.61 -21.33 24.87
C LYS A 15 26.91 -19.96 24.84
N GLU A 16 27.35 -19.04 24.03
CA GLU A 16 26.48 -17.91 23.63
C GLU A 16 26.13 -18.02 22.13
N LEU A 17 25.07 -18.77 21.86
CA LEU A 17 24.37 -18.72 20.58
C LEU A 17 23.81 -17.32 20.43
N THR A 18 24.43 -16.50 19.60
CA THR A 18 23.97 -15.16 19.25
C THR A 18 22.58 -15.24 18.64
N MET A 19 21.75 -14.23 18.88
CA MET A 19 20.37 -14.11 18.39
C MET A 19 20.25 -14.27 16.84
N THR A 20 21.34 -14.08 16.11
CA THR A 20 21.49 -14.31 14.66
C THR A 20 21.38 -15.77 14.25
N ASP A 21 21.72 -16.73 15.12
CA ASP A 21 21.57 -18.17 14.82
C ASP A 21 20.15 -18.70 14.99
N ARG A 22 19.28 -18.00 15.75
CA ARG A 22 17.85 -18.34 15.83
C ARG A 22 17.07 -18.06 14.54
N VAL A 23 17.53 -17.14 13.69
CA VAL A 23 16.86 -16.77 12.43
C VAL A 23 17.10 -17.78 11.30
N ARG A 24 18.09 -18.69 11.41
CA ARG A 24 18.50 -19.59 10.32
C ARG A 24 17.80 -20.93 10.22
N ARG A 25 16.95 -21.32 11.16
CA ARG A 25 16.03 -22.44 10.91
C ARG A 25 14.68 -21.87 10.50
N VAL A 26 14.40 -21.90 9.18
CA VAL A 26 13.07 -21.66 8.61
C VAL A 26 12.11 -22.73 9.16
N ARG A 27 11.77 -22.65 10.45
CA ARG A 27 10.62 -23.36 10.97
C ARG A 27 9.38 -22.73 10.33
N ARG A 28 8.51 -23.58 9.78
CA ARG A 28 7.19 -23.14 9.36
C ARG A 28 6.54 -22.43 10.54
N PRO A 29 6.11 -21.15 10.44
CA PRO A 29 5.51 -20.45 11.56
C PRO A 29 4.28 -21.22 12.02
N GLN A 30 4.13 -21.32 13.32
CA GLN A 30 2.99 -22.02 13.92
C GLN A 30 1.94 -21.04 14.45
N HIS A 31 2.39 -19.89 14.97
CA HIS A 31 1.53 -18.90 15.58
C HIS A 31 1.60 -17.55 14.89
N ILE A 32 0.46 -17.11 14.37
CA ILE A 32 0.25 -15.81 13.77
C ILE A 32 -0.61 -14.95 14.69
N VAL A 33 -0.18 -13.72 14.97
CA VAL A 33 -1.05 -12.71 15.56
C VAL A 33 -1.50 -11.77 14.46
N LEU A 34 -2.80 -11.76 14.15
CA LEU A 34 -3.43 -10.87 13.18
C LEU A 34 -3.82 -9.56 13.87
N VAL A 35 -3.10 -8.49 13.53
CA VAL A 35 -3.31 -7.14 14.10
C VAL A 35 -4.09 -6.28 13.13
N TYR A 36 -5.09 -5.57 13.64
CA TYR A 36 -5.93 -4.65 12.88
C TYR A 36 -6.34 -3.43 13.70
N ASN A 37 -6.88 -2.40 13.08
CA ASN A 37 -7.39 -1.22 13.78
C ASN A 37 -8.69 -1.56 14.53
N GLY A 38 -8.61 -1.62 15.84
CA GLY A 38 -9.74 -1.95 16.73
C GLY A 38 -10.48 -0.74 17.31
N ASP A 39 -9.97 0.47 17.07
CA ASP A 39 -10.60 1.71 17.53
C ASP A 39 -10.95 2.61 16.34
N ARG A 40 -12.20 2.55 15.95
CA ARG A 40 -12.79 3.43 14.93
C ARG A 40 -13.67 4.53 15.52
N SER A 41 -13.69 4.70 16.85
CA SER A 41 -14.57 5.68 17.53
C SER A 41 -14.25 7.12 17.19
N ALA A 42 -13.08 7.41 16.62
CA ALA A 42 -12.66 8.74 16.20
C ALA A 42 -12.76 8.95 14.68
N VAL A 43 -13.38 8.02 13.92
CA VAL A 43 -13.65 8.28 12.50
C VAL A 43 -14.53 9.51 12.41
N PRO A 44 -14.11 10.58 11.70
CA PRO A 44 -14.96 11.75 11.50
C PRO A 44 -16.31 11.30 10.94
N ASP A 45 -17.37 12.03 11.31
CA ASP A 45 -18.75 11.70 10.95
C ASP A 45 -19.06 11.91 9.45
N ARG A 46 -18.07 11.67 8.60
CA ARG A 46 -18.27 11.66 7.16
C ARG A 46 -18.84 10.29 6.80
N PRO A 47 -20.06 10.23 6.24
CA PRO A 47 -20.69 8.98 5.80
C PRO A 47 -19.79 8.15 4.88
N GLU A 48 -18.87 8.83 4.23
CA GLU A 48 -17.96 8.36 3.18
C GLU A 48 -16.78 7.53 3.73
N ASP A 49 -16.36 7.77 4.96
CA ASP A 49 -15.21 7.07 5.57
C ASP A 49 -15.62 5.80 6.33
N ARG A 50 -16.89 5.47 6.32
CA ARG A 50 -17.48 4.34 7.03
C ARG A 50 -17.61 3.08 6.18
N GLY A 51 -16.51 2.46 5.79
CA GLY A 51 -16.57 1.01 5.69
C GLY A 51 -17.05 0.49 7.07
N SER A 52 -18.15 -0.27 7.13
CA SER A 52 -18.74 -0.57 8.43
C SER A 52 -17.74 -1.33 9.31
N GLU A 53 -17.76 -1.09 10.61
CA GLU A 53 -16.97 -1.91 11.56
C GLU A 53 -17.30 -3.40 11.37
N ALA A 54 -18.53 -3.71 11.00
CA ALA A 54 -18.97 -5.06 10.70
C ALA A 54 -18.22 -5.66 9.49
N ASP A 55 -17.96 -4.89 8.44
CA ASP A 55 -17.26 -5.37 7.26
C ASP A 55 -15.78 -5.64 7.57
N LEU A 56 -15.13 -4.74 8.33
CA LEU A 56 -13.77 -4.98 8.80
C LEU A 56 -13.70 -6.25 9.66
N GLN A 57 -14.61 -6.41 10.60
CA GLN A 57 -14.68 -7.61 11.46
C GLN A 57 -14.91 -8.87 10.63
N LEU A 58 -15.75 -8.81 9.61
CA LEU A 58 -15.99 -9.92 8.70
C LEU A 58 -14.73 -10.27 7.91
N MET A 59 -14.05 -9.27 7.34
CA MET A 59 -12.78 -9.45 6.63
C MET A 59 -11.74 -10.12 7.51
N ILE A 60 -11.52 -9.62 8.72
CA ILE A 60 -10.56 -10.16 9.68
C ILE A 60 -10.89 -11.63 10.06
N ARG A 61 -12.18 -11.95 10.25
CA ARG A 61 -12.63 -13.34 10.52
C ARG A 61 -12.35 -14.27 9.34
N ARG A 62 -12.62 -13.81 8.11
CA ARG A 62 -12.30 -14.56 6.86
C ARG A 62 -10.81 -14.83 6.74
N MET A 63 -9.97 -13.81 6.93
CA MET A 63 -8.51 -13.96 6.93
C MET A 63 -8.02 -14.95 7.96
N ALA A 64 -8.49 -14.82 9.20
CA ALA A 64 -8.13 -15.75 10.29
C ALA A 64 -8.55 -17.18 9.98
N ARG A 65 -9.73 -17.39 9.39
CA ARG A 65 -10.21 -18.71 8.96
C ARG A 65 -9.33 -19.28 7.85
N ALA A 66 -9.01 -18.49 6.85
CA ALA A 66 -8.16 -18.90 5.73
C ALA A 66 -6.73 -19.27 6.20
N LEU A 67 -6.15 -18.52 7.11
CA LEU A 67 -4.85 -18.85 7.70
C LEU A 67 -4.90 -20.14 8.53
N ARG A 68 -5.97 -20.35 9.31
CA ARG A 68 -6.16 -21.59 10.08
C ARG A 68 -6.34 -22.81 9.18
N SER A 69 -7.01 -22.69 8.04
CA SER A 69 -7.23 -23.79 7.11
C SER A 69 -5.94 -24.36 6.50
N VAL A 70 -4.86 -23.56 6.50
CA VAL A 70 -3.52 -23.99 6.03
C VAL A 70 -2.57 -24.32 7.18
N GLY A 71 -3.12 -24.52 8.40
CA GLY A 71 -2.42 -25.09 9.55
C GLY A 71 -1.75 -24.10 10.48
N TYR A 72 -2.07 -22.80 10.43
CA TYR A 72 -1.58 -21.84 11.41
C TYR A 72 -2.49 -21.74 12.63
N ARG A 73 -1.89 -21.59 13.82
CA ARG A 73 -2.59 -21.06 14.99
C ARG A 73 -2.73 -19.54 14.80
N VAL A 74 -3.95 -19.01 14.87
CA VAL A 74 -4.19 -17.58 14.62
C VAL A 74 -4.90 -16.96 15.83
N THR A 75 -4.26 -15.95 16.41
CA THR A 75 -4.85 -15.07 17.43
C THR A 75 -5.14 -13.71 16.77
N VAL A 76 -6.36 -13.22 16.90
CA VAL A 76 -6.76 -11.89 16.43
C VAL A 76 -6.56 -10.90 17.58
N LEU A 77 -5.85 -9.82 17.32
CA LEU A 77 -5.51 -8.80 18.30
C LEU A 77 -5.82 -7.40 17.77
N PRO A 78 -6.92 -6.76 18.21
CA PRO A 78 -7.18 -5.37 17.85
C PRO A 78 -6.16 -4.45 18.51
N LEU A 79 -5.68 -3.46 17.78
CA LEU A 79 -4.96 -2.32 18.33
C LEU A 79 -5.99 -1.25 18.69
N ALA A 80 -6.16 -1.00 19.98
CA ALA A 80 -6.96 0.06 20.55
C ALA A 80 -6.05 1.21 21.06
N ARG A 81 -6.64 2.21 21.70
CA ARG A 81 -5.92 3.41 22.19
C ARG A 81 -4.81 3.12 23.20
N ASP A 82 -4.97 2.08 24.04
CA ASP A 82 -3.93 1.70 25.01
C ASP A 82 -2.80 0.89 24.34
N LEU A 83 -1.84 1.62 23.81
CA LEU A 83 -0.65 1.06 23.18
C LEU A 83 0.17 0.19 24.16
N SER A 84 0.24 0.57 25.43
CA SER A 84 0.97 -0.19 26.44
C SER A 84 0.32 -1.55 26.73
N ALA A 85 -1.01 -1.60 26.80
CA ALA A 85 -1.74 -2.85 26.95
C ALA A 85 -1.58 -3.73 25.71
N PHE A 86 -1.64 -3.15 24.50
CA PHE A 86 -1.38 -3.85 23.25
C PHE A 86 0.02 -4.50 23.24
N GLN A 87 1.07 -3.73 23.58
CA GLN A 87 2.45 -4.22 23.63
C GLN A 87 2.61 -5.37 24.62
N ARG A 88 2.08 -5.23 25.85
CA ARG A 88 2.11 -6.31 26.87
C ARG A 88 1.43 -7.57 26.36
N LYS A 89 0.26 -7.43 25.71
CA LYS A 89 -0.51 -8.56 25.18
C LYS A 89 0.23 -9.23 24.03
N LEU A 90 0.78 -8.46 23.10
CA LEU A 90 1.53 -8.97 21.96
C LEU A 90 2.78 -9.77 22.43
N ARG A 91 3.53 -9.24 23.41
CA ARG A 91 4.68 -9.95 24.00
C ARG A 91 4.29 -11.27 24.66
N ARG A 92 3.17 -11.31 25.40
CA ARG A 92 2.67 -12.56 26.04
C ARG A 92 2.23 -13.61 25.04
N LEU A 93 1.77 -13.21 23.86
CA LEU A 93 1.34 -14.11 22.82
C LEU A 93 2.51 -14.79 22.10
N GLU A 94 3.71 -14.21 22.12
CA GLU A 94 4.94 -14.71 21.50
C GLU A 94 4.69 -15.24 20.08
N PRO A 95 4.19 -14.42 19.14
CA PRO A 95 3.93 -14.86 17.79
C PRO A 95 5.21 -15.15 17.03
N ASP A 96 5.19 -16.14 16.15
CA ASP A 96 6.25 -16.34 15.17
C ASP A 96 6.26 -15.23 14.10
N VAL A 97 5.08 -14.65 13.81
CA VAL A 97 4.90 -13.53 12.90
C VAL A 97 3.65 -12.74 13.27
N VAL A 98 3.74 -11.43 13.09
CA VAL A 98 2.58 -10.53 13.18
C VAL A 98 2.05 -10.28 11.77
N PHE A 99 0.79 -10.66 11.53
CA PHE A 99 0.09 -10.34 10.30
C PHE A 99 -0.52 -8.94 10.44
N ASN A 100 0.09 -7.96 9.77
CA ASN A 100 -0.32 -6.56 9.87
C ASN A 100 -1.44 -6.25 8.88
N GLN A 101 -2.62 -5.94 9.42
CA GLN A 101 -3.78 -5.40 8.72
C GLN A 101 -4.24 -4.09 9.37
N TYR A 102 -3.29 -3.39 9.97
CA TYR A 102 -3.57 -2.05 10.48
C TYR A 102 -3.62 -1.06 9.33
N ASP A 103 -4.75 -0.41 9.18
CA ASP A 103 -4.99 0.69 8.26
C ASP A 103 -5.62 1.84 9.06
N ASP A 104 -4.99 3.02 9.03
CA ASP A 104 -5.43 4.15 9.83
C ASP A 104 -6.07 5.22 8.95
N VAL A 105 -7.38 5.11 8.80
CA VAL A 105 -8.19 6.14 8.13
C VAL A 105 -8.50 7.35 9.02
N VAL A 106 -8.15 7.29 10.32
CA VAL A 106 -8.58 8.28 11.32
C VAL A 106 -7.49 9.29 11.65
N HIS A 107 -6.30 8.82 11.95
CA HIS A 107 -5.21 9.67 12.46
C HIS A 107 -4.18 10.05 11.38
N GLY A 108 -4.43 9.63 10.14
CA GLY A 108 -3.64 9.98 8.97
C GLY A 108 -2.38 9.15 8.75
N ALA A 109 -1.68 9.50 7.70
CA ALA A 109 -0.55 8.77 7.12
C ALA A 109 0.54 8.35 8.12
N LEU A 110 0.84 9.20 9.09
CA LEU A 110 1.91 8.94 10.05
C LEU A 110 1.58 7.80 11.02
N HIS A 111 0.31 7.64 11.41
CA HIS A 111 -0.08 6.56 12.32
C HIS A 111 0.03 5.19 11.68
N GLU A 112 -0.35 5.06 10.41
CA GLU A 112 -0.26 3.79 9.69
C GLU A 112 1.17 3.24 9.65
N MET A 113 2.18 4.10 9.46
CA MET A 113 3.58 3.67 9.46
C MET A 113 4.15 3.39 10.86
N ARG A 114 3.62 4.03 11.91
CA ARG A 114 4.16 3.87 13.28
C ARG A 114 3.88 2.49 13.85
N VAL A 115 2.74 1.89 13.53
CA VAL A 115 2.35 0.57 14.06
C VAL A 115 3.28 -0.54 13.57
N PRO A 116 3.56 -0.71 12.27
CA PRO A 116 4.55 -1.69 11.83
C PRO A 116 5.97 -1.38 12.35
N ALA A 117 6.36 -0.10 12.46
CA ALA A 117 7.63 0.28 13.06
C ALA A 117 7.74 -0.21 14.51
N LEU A 118 6.69 0.03 15.32
CA LEU A 118 6.63 -0.42 16.71
C LEU A 118 6.77 -1.93 16.83
N MET A 119 5.98 -2.68 16.05
CA MET A 119 6.03 -4.15 16.09
C MET A 119 7.41 -4.68 15.67
N ARG A 120 8.06 -4.01 14.71
CA ARG A 120 9.42 -4.34 14.29
C ARG A 120 10.45 -4.05 15.38
N MET A 121 10.34 -2.90 16.06
CA MET A 121 11.19 -2.56 17.22
C MET A 121 11.00 -3.53 18.38
N MET A 122 9.83 -4.16 18.52
CA MET A 122 9.58 -5.23 19.49
C MET A 122 10.22 -6.57 19.09
N GLY A 123 10.84 -6.67 17.93
CA GLY A 123 11.56 -7.86 17.47
C GLY A 123 10.71 -8.87 16.69
N PHE A 124 9.49 -8.56 16.33
CA PHE A 124 8.63 -9.49 15.60
C PHE A 124 8.83 -9.39 14.09
N PRO A 125 8.92 -10.54 13.37
CA PRO A 125 8.66 -10.54 11.93
C PRO A 125 7.24 -10.05 11.66
N ILE A 126 7.08 -9.13 10.68
CA ILE A 126 5.78 -8.59 10.31
C ILE A 126 5.53 -8.79 8.82
N THR A 127 4.26 -8.98 8.44
CA THR A 127 3.85 -9.02 7.05
C THR A 127 3.68 -7.62 6.48
N GLY A 128 3.82 -7.52 5.15
CA GLY A 128 3.65 -6.27 4.42
C GLY A 128 4.92 -5.45 4.33
N SER A 129 4.77 -4.22 3.90
CA SER A 129 5.86 -3.31 3.61
C SER A 129 6.48 -2.71 4.87
N PRO A 130 7.76 -2.30 4.82
CA PRO A 130 8.40 -1.55 5.91
C PRO A 130 7.67 -0.23 6.20
N ALA A 131 7.79 0.24 7.43
CA ALA A 131 7.17 1.48 7.88
C ALA A 131 7.50 2.68 6.97
N LEU A 132 8.76 2.79 6.52
CA LEU A 132 9.19 3.86 5.62
C LEU A 132 8.43 3.82 4.28
N ALA A 133 8.27 2.64 3.68
CA ALA A 133 7.54 2.50 2.42
C ALA A 133 6.06 2.86 2.59
N ILE A 134 5.43 2.41 3.69
CA ILE A 134 4.04 2.77 4.01
C ILE A 134 3.92 4.29 4.19
N GLY A 135 4.80 4.91 4.97
CA GLY A 135 4.78 6.35 5.19
C GLY A 135 5.00 7.14 3.90
N LEU A 136 5.99 6.73 3.09
CA LEU A 136 6.32 7.40 1.83
C LEU A 136 5.14 7.38 0.84
N THR A 137 4.50 6.23 0.66
CA THR A 137 3.40 6.08 -0.32
C THR A 137 2.13 6.83 0.07
N ARG A 138 2.02 7.26 1.32
CA ARG A 138 0.96 8.18 1.74
C ARG A 138 1.15 9.60 1.20
N TYR A 139 2.38 10.00 0.92
CA TYR A 139 2.71 11.32 0.35
C TYR A 139 2.91 11.17 -1.16
N LYS A 140 1.82 11.28 -1.93
CA LYS A 140 1.81 11.03 -3.38
C LYS A 140 2.89 11.81 -4.13
N HIS A 141 3.13 13.08 -3.79
CA HIS A 141 4.14 13.91 -4.43
C HIS A 141 5.58 13.41 -4.15
N MET A 142 5.86 12.97 -2.90
CA MET A 142 7.17 12.39 -2.56
C MET A 142 7.39 11.07 -3.29
N THR A 143 6.35 10.23 -3.34
CA THR A 143 6.37 8.98 -4.09
C THR A 143 6.64 9.25 -5.58
N ALA A 144 5.93 10.21 -6.19
CA ALA A 144 6.13 10.57 -7.58
C ALA A 144 7.56 11.06 -7.85
N SER A 145 8.12 11.92 -6.99
CA SER A 145 9.50 12.40 -7.10
C SER A 145 10.53 11.26 -7.00
N LEU A 146 10.32 10.31 -6.08
CA LEU A 146 11.17 9.13 -5.95
C LEU A 146 11.09 8.25 -7.20
N LEU A 147 9.89 7.99 -7.71
CA LEU A 147 9.67 7.19 -8.91
C LEU A 147 10.34 7.83 -10.13
N GLN A 148 10.20 9.13 -10.30
CA GLN A 148 10.86 9.88 -11.37
C GLN A 148 12.38 9.77 -11.26
N GLY A 149 12.94 9.96 -10.07
CA GLY A 149 14.38 9.79 -9.79
C GLY A 149 14.88 8.36 -10.06
N ALA A 150 14.02 7.35 -9.91
CA ALA A 150 14.29 5.95 -10.25
C ALA A 150 14.08 5.64 -11.76
N GLY A 151 13.77 6.64 -12.58
CA GLY A 151 13.50 6.49 -14.01
C GLY A 151 12.18 5.77 -14.31
N VAL A 152 11.22 5.75 -13.39
CA VAL A 152 9.87 5.25 -13.61
C VAL A 152 9.01 6.38 -14.17
N HIS A 153 8.26 6.11 -15.24
CA HIS A 153 7.37 7.11 -15.82
C HIS A 153 6.20 7.41 -14.89
N ILE A 154 5.97 8.68 -14.66
CA ILE A 154 4.83 9.25 -13.93
C ILE A 154 4.12 10.26 -14.85
N PRO A 155 2.91 10.76 -14.52
CA PRO A 155 2.27 11.81 -15.31
C PRO A 155 3.22 13.01 -15.50
N PRO A 156 3.36 13.55 -16.75
CA PRO A 156 4.38 14.55 -17.08
C PRO A 156 4.36 15.80 -16.22
N CYS A 157 3.17 16.36 -15.95
CA CYS A 157 3.00 17.38 -14.93
C CYS A 157 2.65 16.68 -13.61
N THR A 158 3.42 16.90 -12.57
CA THR A 158 3.15 16.40 -11.21
C THR A 158 3.65 17.45 -10.23
N GLU A 159 2.73 18.28 -9.75
CA GLU A 159 3.00 19.46 -8.94
C GLU A 159 2.20 19.44 -7.64
N LEU A 160 2.81 19.94 -6.55
CA LEU A 160 2.16 20.13 -5.27
C LEU A 160 1.78 21.61 -5.10
N LEU A 161 0.50 21.89 -4.94
CA LEU A 161 0.00 23.25 -4.70
C LEU A 161 -0.47 23.41 -3.26
N GLU A 162 0.11 24.38 -2.57
CA GLU A 162 -0.18 24.67 -1.16
C GLU A 162 -1.03 25.93 -0.97
N ARG A 163 -1.05 26.81 -1.97
CA ARG A 163 -1.72 28.12 -1.95
C ARG A 163 -2.39 28.44 -3.27
N LEU A 164 -3.46 29.22 -3.23
CA LEU A 164 -4.16 29.66 -4.45
C LEU A 164 -3.27 30.47 -5.40
N ALA A 165 -2.27 31.18 -4.84
CA ALA A 165 -1.31 31.95 -5.64
C ALA A 165 -0.41 31.05 -6.50
N ASP A 166 -0.18 29.81 -6.10
CA ASP A 166 0.68 28.87 -6.82
C ASP A 166 0.12 28.55 -8.22
N VAL A 167 -1.20 28.67 -8.39
CA VAL A 167 -1.89 28.51 -9.70
C VAL A 167 -1.39 29.53 -10.75
N ASP A 168 -0.95 30.69 -10.31
CA ASP A 168 -0.52 31.76 -11.24
C ASP A 168 0.95 31.70 -11.61
N GLN A 169 1.74 30.86 -10.94
CA GLN A 169 3.20 30.83 -11.06
C GLN A 169 3.70 30.06 -12.28
N GLN A 170 2.81 29.30 -12.97
CA GLN A 170 3.22 28.51 -14.13
C GLN A 170 2.14 28.39 -15.20
N HIS A 171 2.57 27.90 -16.35
CA HIS A 171 1.68 27.59 -17.46
C HIS A 171 1.18 26.15 -17.34
N TRP A 172 -0.15 25.98 -17.36
CA TRP A 172 -0.81 24.71 -17.26
C TRP A 172 -1.25 24.18 -18.62
N GLN A 173 -0.96 22.92 -18.88
CA GLN A 173 -1.51 22.18 -20.02
C GLN A 173 -2.69 21.33 -19.55
N PHE A 174 -3.87 21.62 -20.03
CA PHE A 174 -5.10 20.92 -19.67
C PHE A 174 -5.39 19.76 -20.63
N PRO A 175 -6.11 18.69 -20.18
CA PRO A 175 -6.75 18.55 -18.88
C PRO A 175 -5.76 18.12 -17.76
N LEU A 176 -6.07 18.50 -16.52
CA LEU A 176 -5.34 18.11 -15.32
C LEU A 176 -6.27 17.38 -14.38
N ILE A 177 -5.71 16.47 -13.55
CA ILE A 177 -6.39 15.89 -12.41
C ILE A 177 -5.86 16.51 -11.13
N VAL A 178 -6.77 16.86 -10.20
CA VAL A 178 -6.49 17.55 -8.95
C VAL A 178 -7.06 16.74 -7.80
N GLN A 179 -6.22 16.38 -6.84
CA GLN A 179 -6.59 15.53 -5.71
C GLN A 179 -5.88 15.96 -4.43
N PRO A 180 -6.41 15.63 -3.24
CA PRO A 180 -5.68 15.79 -1.99
C PRO A 180 -4.39 14.95 -2.01
N SER A 181 -3.29 15.54 -1.51
CA SER A 181 -1.95 14.92 -1.62
C SER A 181 -1.74 13.73 -0.70
N HIS A 182 -2.47 13.65 0.41
CA HIS A 182 -2.23 12.65 1.47
C HIS A 182 -3.37 11.64 1.62
N GLU A 183 -4.41 11.73 0.80
CA GLU A 183 -5.55 10.83 0.87
C GLU A 183 -5.39 9.59 -0.02
N HIS A 184 -6.08 8.51 0.36
CA HIS A 184 -6.17 7.26 -0.37
C HIS A 184 -7.64 6.89 -0.68
N ALA A 185 -7.84 5.71 -1.26
CA ALA A 185 -9.15 5.14 -1.54
C ALA A 185 -10.07 6.02 -2.42
N GLY A 186 -9.53 7.01 -3.12
CA GLY A 186 -10.30 7.94 -3.95
C GLY A 186 -10.90 9.10 -3.18
N ILE A 187 -10.58 9.26 -1.89
CA ILE A 187 -11.06 10.39 -1.08
C ILE A 187 -10.63 11.70 -1.73
N GLY A 188 -11.59 12.61 -1.92
CA GLY A 188 -11.38 13.90 -2.58
C GLY A 188 -11.32 13.86 -4.10
N LEU A 189 -11.45 12.66 -4.71
CA LEU A 189 -11.67 12.50 -6.14
C LEU A 189 -13.16 12.41 -6.45
N ASP A 190 -13.64 13.35 -7.26
CA ASP A 190 -15.02 13.48 -7.72
C ASP A 190 -15.07 13.90 -9.20
N ARG A 191 -16.24 14.19 -9.74
CA ARG A 191 -16.44 14.60 -11.14
C ARG A 191 -15.67 15.89 -11.48
N ASP A 192 -15.50 16.79 -10.51
CA ASP A 192 -14.82 18.08 -10.68
C ASP A 192 -13.29 17.97 -10.50
N SER A 193 -12.79 16.77 -10.23
CA SER A 193 -11.34 16.55 -10.06
C SER A 193 -10.56 16.60 -11.36
N VAL A 194 -11.21 16.40 -12.52
CA VAL A 194 -10.60 16.62 -13.84
C VAL A 194 -10.95 18.02 -14.33
N VAL A 195 -9.94 18.88 -14.38
CA VAL A 195 -10.11 20.30 -14.69
C VAL A 195 -9.61 20.65 -16.08
N HIS A 196 -10.32 21.56 -16.76
CA HIS A 196 -10.06 21.95 -18.14
C HIS A 196 -9.67 23.44 -18.29
N SER A 197 -9.56 24.16 -17.18
CA SER A 197 -9.20 25.57 -17.18
C SER A 197 -8.52 25.99 -15.88
N LYS A 198 -7.78 27.10 -15.93
CA LYS A 198 -7.12 27.70 -14.76
C LYS A 198 -8.13 28.09 -13.66
N ARG A 199 -9.36 28.51 -14.06
CA ARG A 199 -10.44 28.80 -13.11
C ARG A 199 -10.87 27.52 -12.38
N ALA A 200 -11.16 26.43 -13.09
CA ALA A 200 -11.56 25.17 -12.49
C ALA A 200 -10.45 24.62 -11.57
N LEU A 201 -9.18 24.72 -11.98
CA LEU A 201 -8.03 24.34 -11.14
C LEU A 201 -8.02 25.14 -9.84
N ARG A 202 -8.24 26.46 -9.90
CA ARG A 202 -8.27 27.31 -8.70
C ARG A 202 -9.44 26.99 -7.78
N ASP A 203 -10.60 26.69 -8.36
CA ASP A 203 -11.81 26.36 -7.60
C ASP A 203 -11.64 25.00 -6.89
N LYS A 204 -11.12 23.97 -7.58
CA LYS A 204 -10.83 22.66 -6.98
C LYS A 204 -9.73 22.73 -5.92
N LEU A 205 -8.67 23.51 -6.16
CA LEU A 205 -7.63 23.73 -5.15
C LEU A 205 -8.20 24.39 -3.89
N ARG A 206 -9.07 25.41 -4.05
CA ARG A 206 -9.74 26.07 -2.92
C ARG A 206 -10.56 25.07 -2.09
N GLN A 207 -11.30 24.21 -2.76
CA GLN A 207 -12.07 23.15 -2.11
C GLN A 207 -11.15 22.25 -1.28
N ILE A 208 -10.06 21.73 -1.87
CA ILE A 208 -9.13 20.82 -1.19
C ILE A 208 -8.49 21.49 0.02
N LEU A 209 -7.98 22.70 -0.13
CA LEU A 209 -7.37 23.45 0.97
C LEU A 209 -8.35 23.73 2.11
N HIS A 210 -9.62 23.97 1.79
CA HIS A 210 -10.65 24.27 2.80
C HIS A 210 -11.20 23.02 3.48
N GLU A 211 -11.55 21.98 2.72
CA GLU A 211 -12.23 20.80 3.25
C GLU A 211 -11.27 19.77 3.82
N TYR A 212 -10.14 19.51 3.13
CA TYR A 212 -9.18 18.48 3.51
C TYR A 212 -8.00 19.04 4.34
N LYS A 213 -7.82 20.37 4.39
CA LYS A 213 -6.74 21.04 5.16
C LYS A 213 -5.34 20.54 4.79
N GLN A 214 -5.13 20.21 3.52
CA GLN A 214 -3.87 19.69 3.01
C GLN A 214 -3.57 20.22 1.60
N PRO A 215 -2.32 20.12 1.12
CA PRO A 215 -1.98 20.47 -0.24
C PRO A 215 -2.72 19.64 -1.29
N ALA A 216 -2.87 20.18 -2.49
CA ALA A 216 -3.37 19.45 -3.64
C ALA A 216 -2.24 18.96 -4.52
N LEU A 217 -2.31 17.69 -4.94
CA LEU A 217 -1.52 17.15 -6.03
C LEU A 217 -2.23 17.44 -7.35
N VAL A 218 -1.53 18.09 -8.28
CA VAL A 218 -1.99 18.40 -9.62
C VAL A 218 -1.16 17.60 -10.61
N GLN A 219 -1.81 16.82 -11.46
CA GLN A 219 -1.13 16.00 -12.47
C GLN A 219 -1.77 16.12 -13.84
N THR A 220 -1.00 15.84 -14.90
CA THR A 220 -1.58 15.65 -16.23
C THR A 220 -2.63 14.54 -16.15
N PHE A 221 -3.83 14.82 -16.61
CA PHE A 221 -4.87 13.79 -16.74
C PHE A 221 -4.57 12.91 -17.95
N LEU A 222 -4.20 11.67 -17.70
CA LEU A 222 -3.95 10.68 -18.74
C LEU A 222 -5.28 10.07 -19.21
N ARG A 223 -5.47 9.89 -20.52
CA ARG A 223 -6.72 9.40 -21.11
C ARG A 223 -6.71 7.92 -21.46
N GLY A 224 -5.53 7.30 -21.43
CA GLY A 224 -5.37 5.90 -21.79
C GLY A 224 -5.96 4.92 -20.78
N ARG A 225 -5.81 3.65 -21.09
CA ARG A 225 -6.28 2.52 -20.28
C ARG A 225 -5.62 2.51 -18.90
N GLU A 226 -6.38 2.09 -17.88
CA GLU A 226 -5.91 2.03 -16.50
C GLU A 226 -5.80 0.58 -16.04
N PHE A 227 -4.66 0.25 -15.41
CA PHE A 227 -4.35 -1.10 -14.94
C PHE A 227 -3.99 -1.12 -13.46
N ASN A 228 -4.51 -2.11 -12.75
CA ASN A 228 -4.06 -2.46 -11.42
C ASN A 228 -3.14 -3.67 -11.49
N VAL A 229 -1.92 -3.52 -10.99
CA VAL A 229 -0.90 -4.57 -11.02
C VAL A 229 -0.63 -5.06 -9.60
N GLY A 230 -1.23 -6.19 -9.24
CA GLY A 230 -1.00 -6.85 -7.96
C GLY A 230 0.33 -7.59 -7.94
N ILE A 231 1.08 -7.43 -6.85
CA ILE A 231 2.41 -8.04 -6.67
C ILE A 231 2.46 -8.66 -5.29
N VAL A 232 2.93 -9.91 -5.19
CA VAL A 232 3.02 -10.65 -3.92
C VAL A 232 4.37 -11.37 -3.82
N GLY A 233 5.00 -11.29 -2.67
CA GLY A 233 6.23 -12.02 -2.35
C GLY A 233 7.34 -11.12 -1.83
N GLY A 234 8.44 -11.77 -1.44
CA GLY A 234 9.62 -11.11 -0.90
C GLY A 234 10.68 -10.84 -1.96
N ARG A 235 11.81 -11.53 -1.89
CA ARG A 235 12.96 -11.33 -2.79
C ARG A 235 12.66 -11.56 -4.27
N GLN A 236 11.76 -12.49 -4.56
CA GLN A 236 11.27 -12.80 -5.90
C GLN A 236 9.76 -12.57 -5.94
N PRO A 237 9.31 -11.32 -6.06
CA PRO A 237 7.91 -11.01 -6.08
C PRO A 237 7.26 -11.56 -7.37
N ARG A 238 6.07 -12.14 -7.20
CA ARG A 238 5.24 -12.63 -8.29
C ARG A 238 4.20 -11.57 -8.65
N VAL A 239 4.15 -11.21 -9.91
CA VAL A 239 3.09 -10.36 -10.46
C VAL A 239 1.87 -11.23 -10.72
N MET A 240 0.72 -10.76 -10.28
CA MET A 240 -0.58 -11.37 -10.54
C MET A 240 -1.07 -10.99 -11.96
N PRO A 241 -2.07 -11.69 -12.52
CA PRO A 241 -2.69 -11.28 -13.76
C PRO A 241 -3.10 -9.81 -13.72
N LEU A 242 -2.83 -9.08 -14.79
CA LEU A 242 -3.20 -7.68 -14.89
C LEU A 242 -4.72 -7.53 -14.76
N ALA A 243 -5.15 -6.53 -14.03
CA ALA A 243 -6.54 -6.14 -13.98
C ALA A 243 -6.68 -4.74 -14.61
N GLU A 244 -7.67 -4.58 -15.47
CA GLU A 244 -7.98 -3.31 -16.15
C GLU A 244 -9.22 -2.70 -15.54
N VAL A 245 -9.18 -1.40 -15.31
CA VAL A 245 -10.38 -0.64 -14.93
C VAL A 245 -11.09 -0.22 -16.21
N ASP A 246 -12.26 -0.75 -16.41
CA ASP A 246 -13.10 -0.47 -17.58
C ASP A 246 -14.08 0.65 -17.30
N TYR A 247 -13.94 1.73 -18.06
CA TYR A 247 -14.77 2.93 -18.01
C TYR A 247 -15.68 3.07 -19.23
N SER A 248 -15.77 2.05 -20.09
CA SER A 248 -16.44 2.14 -21.39
C SER A 248 -17.95 2.45 -21.31
N GLU A 249 -18.58 2.09 -20.18
CA GLU A 249 -20.00 2.33 -19.94
C GLU A 249 -20.28 3.69 -19.28
N LEU A 250 -19.23 4.44 -18.88
CA LEU A 250 -19.44 5.74 -18.25
C LEU A 250 -20.00 6.76 -19.27
N PRO A 251 -20.97 7.59 -18.86
CA PRO A 251 -21.42 8.72 -19.66
C PRO A 251 -20.27 9.70 -19.95
N PRO A 252 -20.27 10.34 -21.13
CA PRO A 252 -19.17 11.26 -21.54
C PRO A 252 -18.91 12.42 -20.57
N GLU A 253 -19.92 12.81 -19.80
CA GLU A 253 -19.85 13.89 -18.79
C GLU A 253 -19.16 13.44 -17.50
N ILE A 254 -19.00 12.15 -17.29
CA ILE A 254 -18.32 11.60 -16.10
C ILE A 254 -16.88 11.28 -16.48
N PRO A 255 -15.89 11.93 -15.83
CA PRO A 255 -14.50 11.64 -16.14
C PRO A 255 -14.16 10.18 -15.78
N PRO A 256 -13.43 9.47 -16.66
CA PRO A 256 -13.04 8.08 -16.41
C PRO A 256 -11.93 8.00 -15.37
N ILE A 257 -12.29 8.16 -14.11
CA ILE A 257 -11.41 8.07 -12.95
C ILE A 257 -12.01 7.15 -11.88
N MET A 258 -11.14 6.49 -11.13
CA MET A 258 -11.54 5.68 -9.99
C MET A 258 -11.81 6.58 -8.77
N SER A 259 -12.91 7.35 -8.85
CA SER A 259 -13.34 8.27 -7.81
C SER A 259 -13.79 7.53 -6.54
N TYR A 260 -14.02 8.30 -5.46
CA TYR A 260 -14.64 7.75 -4.25
C TYR A 260 -16.01 7.12 -4.55
N ALA A 261 -16.82 7.81 -5.33
CA ALA A 261 -18.13 7.31 -5.75
C ALA A 261 -18.03 5.98 -6.52
N ALA A 262 -17.05 5.86 -7.46
CA ALA A 262 -16.81 4.64 -8.23
C ALA A 262 -16.38 3.45 -7.37
N LYS A 263 -15.80 3.70 -6.20
CA LYS A 263 -15.31 2.63 -5.30
C LYS A 263 -16.33 2.20 -4.26
N TRP A 264 -17.12 3.14 -3.72
CA TRP A 264 -17.80 2.94 -2.44
C TRP A 264 -19.30 3.27 -2.42
N ILE A 265 -19.82 4.00 -3.42
CA ILE A 265 -21.21 4.44 -3.38
C ILE A 265 -22.03 3.68 -4.41
N GLU A 266 -22.58 2.54 -4.01
CA GLU A 266 -23.26 1.57 -4.88
C GLU A 266 -24.38 2.16 -5.76
N ASN A 267 -25.04 3.23 -5.31
CA ASN A 267 -26.16 3.84 -6.02
C ASN A 267 -25.74 4.87 -7.08
N THR A 268 -24.45 5.12 -7.27
CA THR A 268 -23.97 6.07 -8.28
C THR A 268 -23.78 5.42 -9.64
N GLU A 269 -23.79 6.22 -10.69
CA GLU A 269 -23.46 5.77 -12.04
C GLU A 269 -22.00 5.34 -12.13
N GLU A 270 -21.12 6.07 -11.47
CA GLU A 270 -19.69 5.76 -11.38
C GLU A 270 -19.47 4.35 -10.86
N TYR A 271 -20.14 3.95 -9.78
CA TYR A 271 -20.02 2.61 -9.20
C TYR A 271 -20.55 1.53 -10.15
N ARG A 272 -21.76 1.75 -10.70
CA ARG A 272 -22.44 0.73 -11.52
C ARG A 272 -21.81 0.54 -12.89
N LYS A 273 -21.20 1.60 -13.45
CA LYS A 273 -20.66 1.64 -14.81
C LYS A 273 -19.14 1.60 -14.87
N THR A 274 -18.47 1.47 -13.72
CA THR A 274 -17.05 1.20 -13.67
C THR A 274 -16.84 -0.25 -13.26
N SER A 275 -16.19 -1.04 -14.11
CA SER A 275 -15.92 -2.43 -13.84
C SER A 275 -14.42 -2.74 -13.83
N VAL A 276 -14.06 -3.91 -13.31
CA VAL A 276 -12.66 -4.35 -13.31
C VAL A 276 -12.55 -5.70 -13.99
N ILE A 277 -11.92 -5.73 -15.15
CA ILE A 277 -11.69 -6.91 -15.96
C ILE A 277 -10.39 -7.59 -15.54
N CYS A 278 -10.44 -8.85 -15.14
CA CYS A 278 -9.25 -9.62 -14.75
C CYS A 278 -9.40 -11.08 -15.20
N PRO A 279 -8.45 -11.64 -15.96
CA PRO A 279 -7.28 -10.98 -16.54
C PRO A 279 -7.66 -9.97 -17.62
N ALA A 280 -6.91 -8.88 -17.71
CA ALA A 280 -7.03 -7.89 -18.77
C ALA A 280 -6.56 -8.46 -20.12
N VAL A 281 -7.22 -8.05 -21.20
CA VAL A 281 -6.80 -8.37 -22.56
C VAL A 281 -5.81 -7.30 -23.02
N VAL A 282 -4.53 -7.66 -23.10
CA VAL A 282 -3.42 -6.74 -23.40
C VAL A 282 -2.45 -7.42 -24.35
N GLU A 283 -1.98 -6.67 -25.34
CA GLU A 283 -0.91 -7.12 -26.24
C GLU A 283 0.34 -7.52 -25.45
N PRO A 284 1.03 -8.62 -25.83
CA PRO A 284 2.14 -9.18 -25.05
C PRO A 284 3.27 -8.18 -24.76
N GLU A 285 3.58 -7.29 -25.69
CA GLU A 285 4.63 -6.30 -25.51
C GLU A 285 4.23 -5.24 -24.48
N LEU A 286 3.03 -4.69 -24.60
CA LEU A 286 2.48 -3.74 -23.64
C LEU A 286 2.35 -4.37 -22.26
N ALA A 287 1.89 -5.63 -22.16
CA ALA A 287 1.83 -6.34 -20.89
C ALA A 287 3.22 -6.46 -20.22
N ARG A 288 4.28 -6.74 -20.98
CA ARG A 288 5.66 -6.78 -20.46
C ARG A 288 6.12 -5.41 -19.95
N GLN A 289 5.79 -4.33 -20.66
CA GLN A 289 6.12 -2.97 -20.26
C GLN A 289 5.39 -2.57 -18.97
N ILE A 290 4.09 -2.87 -18.86
CA ILE A 290 3.29 -2.63 -17.64
C ILE A 290 3.89 -3.38 -16.46
N VAL A 291 4.17 -4.68 -16.61
CA VAL A 291 4.76 -5.51 -15.56
C VAL A 291 6.14 -5.00 -15.13
N SER A 292 6.99 -4.67 -16.10
CA SER A 292 8.33 -4.14 -15.83
C SER A 292 8.27 -2.80 -15.07
N THR A 293 7.40 -1.89 -15.51
CA THR A 293 7.18 -0.60 -14.85
C THR A 293 6.67 -0.78 -13.43
N ALA A 294 5.68 -1.67 -13.23
CA ALA A 294 5.13 -1.98 -11.91
C ALA A 294 6.19 -2.54 -10.95
N LEU A 295 7.01 -3.50 -11.41
CA LEU A 295 8.08 -4.08 -10.60
C LEU A 295 9.16 -3.07 -10.24
N ARG A 296 9.50 -2.16 -11.15
CA ARG A 296 10.45 -1.06 -10.88
C ARG A 296 9.88 -0.11 -9.84
N ALA A 297 8.63 0.31 -9.96
CA ALA A 297 7.94 1.16 -8.99
C ALA A 297 7.85 0.50 -7.62
N PHE A 298 7.42 -0.77 -7.57
CA PHE A 298 7.31 -1.57 -6.35
C PHE A 298 8.64 -1.62 -5.58
N ARG A 299 9.74 -1.84 -6.30
CA ARG A 299 11.09 -1.88 -5.70
C ARG A 299 11.60 -0.51 -5.31
N ALA A 300 11.38 0.52 -6.12
CA ALA A 300 11.87 1.86 -5.88
C ALA A 300 11.35 2.45 -4.55
N VAL A 301 10.06 2.22 -4.23
CA VAL A 301 9.47 2.68 -2.96
C VAL A 301 9.74 1.74 -1.79
N GLY A 302 10.41 0.60 -2.02
CA GLY A 302 10.71 -0.37 -0.98
C GLY A 302 9.52 -1.21 -0.53
N THR A 303 8.50 -1.39 -1.39
CA THR A 303 7.34 -2.25 -1.12
C THR A 303 7.78 -3.70 -0.92
N TRP A 304 7.17 -4.40 0.04
CA TRP A 304 7.52 -5.75 0.42
C TRP A 304 6.30 -6.58 0.79
N GLY A 305 6.40 -7.88 0.57
CA GLY A 305 5.36 -8.85 0.94
C GLY A 305 4.18 -8.84 0.01
N TYR A 306 3.56 -7.70 -0.19
CA TYR A 306 2.47 -7.50 -1.15
C TYR A 306 2.24 -6.01 -1.42
N GLY A 307 1.61 -5.72 -2.53
CA GLY A 307 1.21 -4.36 -2.90
C GLY A 307 0.50 -4.33 -4.24
N ARG A 308 0.03 -3.15 -4.61
CA ARG A 308 -0.59 -2.89 -5.92
C ARG A 308 -0.01 -1.62 -6.51
N VAL A 309 0.34 -1.68 -7.78
CA VAL A 309 0.77 -0.51 -8.54
C VAL A 309 -0.34 -0.16 -9.53
N ASP A 310 -0.82 1.06 -9.47
CA ASP A 310 -1.86 1.58 -10.34
C ASP A 310 -1.19 2.36 -11.47
N ILE A 311 -1.44 1.94 -12.71
CA ILE A 311 -0.78 2.40 -13.92
C ILE A 311 -1.82 2.87 -14.92
N ARG A 312 -1.54 4.00 -15.57
CA ARG A 312 -2.36 4.48 -16.68
C ARG A 312 -1.47 4.75 -17.90
N LEU A 313 -1.98 4.47 -19.08
CA LEU A 313 -1.24 4.73 -20.30
C LEU A 313 -1.32 6.21 -20.66
N ASP A 314 -0.21 6.77 -21.15
CA ASP A 314 -0.21 8.10 -21.76
C ASP A 314 -0.66 8.04 -23.24
N ASP A 315 -0.68 9.19 -23.91
CA ASP A 315 -1.11 9.28 -25.32
C ASP A 315 -0.19 8.53 -26.30
N ALA A 316 1.02 8.15 -25.86
CA ALA A 316 1.95 7.30 -26.61
C ALA A 316 1.92 5.83 -26.16
N GLU A 317 0.86 5.42 -25.45
CA GLU A 317 0.65 4.10 -24.85
C GLU A 317 1.78 3.66 -23.89
N ARG A 318 2.54 4.59 -23.31
CA ARG A 318 3.57 4.28 -22.33
C ARG A 318 2.96 4.15 -20.93
N PRO A 319 3.34 3.11 -20.15
CA PRO A 319 2.85 2.94 -18.79
C PRO A 319 3.38 4.04 -17.85
N CYS A 320 2.48 4.82 -17.26
CA CYS A 320 2.76 5.85 -16.26
C CYS A 320 2.18 5.41 -14.90
N VAL A 321 3.00 5.42 -13.85
CA VAL A 321 2.57 5.05 -12.51
C VAL A 321 1.79 6.21 -11.88
N LEU A 322 0.56 5.94 -11.46
CA LEU A 322 -0.29 6.86 -10.74
C LEU A 322 -0.05 6.77 -9.23
N GLU A 323 0.00 5.52 -8.72
CA GLU A 323 0.08 5.25 -7.29
C GLU A 323 0.75 3.90 -7.03
N VAL A 324 1.43 3.79 -5.88
CA VAL A 324 1.91 2.52 -5.32
C VAL A 324 1.24 2.29 -3.97
N ASN A 325 0.45 1.24 -3.86
CA ASN A 325 -0.26 0.88 -2.65
C ASN A 325 0.53 -0.21 -1.90
N CYS A 326 1.32 0.21 -0.90
CA CYS A 326 2.15 -0.68 -0.08
C CYS A 326 1.36 -1.53 0.92
N ASN A 327 0.12 -1.16 1.22
CA ASN A 327 -0.81 -1.87 2.10
C ASN A 327 -2.13 -2.10 1.38
N ALA A 328 -2.05 -2.73 0.19
CA ALA A 328 -3.22 -2.97 -0.65
C ALA A 328 -4.23 -3.88 0.06
N CYS A 329 -5.52 -3.63 -0.17
CA CYS A 329 -6.59 -4.45 0.40
C CYS A 329 -6.41 -5.92 0.04
N LEU A 330 -6.42 -6.77 1.07
CA LEU A 330 -6.35 -8.23 0.95
C LEU A 330 -7.71 -8.92 1.16
N GLU A 331 -8.81 -8.18 1.11
CA GLU A 331 -10.13 -8.77 1.26
C GLU A 331 -10.42 -9.81 0.18
N GLU A 332 -11.01 -10.93 0.59
CA GLU A 332 -11.36 -12.04 -0.30
C GLU A 332 -12.35 -11.58 -1.38
N GLY A 333 -12.05 -11.90 -2.63
CA GLY A 333 -12.88 -11.51 -3.79
C GLY A 333 -12.60 -10.10 -4.33
N HIS A 334 -11.78 -9.28 -3.67
CA HIS A 334 -11.47 -7.92 -4.08
C HIS A 334 -10.01 -7.77 -4.54
N GLY A 335 -9.73 -6.76 -5.33
CA GLY A 335 -8.40 -6.28 -5.70
C GLY A 335 -7.38 -7.40 -5.93
N LEU A 336 -6.34 -7.42 -5.10
CA LEU A 336 -5.24 -8.37 -5.18
C LEU A 336 -5.69 -9.83 -4.97
N ALA A 337 -6.66 -10.08 -4.07
CA ALA A 337 -7.15 -11.44 -3.84
C ALA A 337 -7.88 -12.00 -5.06
N ARG A 338 -8.66 -11.18 -5.78
CA ARG A 338 -9.29 -11.56 -7.06
C ARG A 338 -8.26 -11.87 -8.14
N GLN A 339 -7.20 -11.06 -8.25
CA GLN A 339 -6.12 -11.32 -9.20
C GLN A 339 -5.39 -12.63 -8.88
N ALA A 340 -5.16 -12.93 -7.60
CA ALA A 340 -4.57 -14.21 -7.18
C ALA A 340 -5.46 -15.41 -7.53
N ASP A 341 -6.77 -15.29 -7.31
CA ASP A 341 -7.76 -16.32 -7.71
C ASP A 341 -7.72 -16.58 -9.22
N ARG A 342 -7.65 -15.55 -10.04
CA ARG A 342 -7.49 -15.66 -11.50
C ARG A 342 -6.15 -16.30 -11.92
N ALA A 343 -5.15 -16.29 -11.05
CA ALA A 343 -3.89 -17.02 -11.23
C ALA A 343 -3.95 -18.47 -10.71
N GLY A 344 -5.11 -18.95 -10.26
CA GLY A 344 -5.27 -20.28 -9.64
C GLY A 344 -4.69 -20.36 -8.22
N ILE A 345 -4.50 -19.23 -7.55
CA ILE A 345 -3.98 -19.14 -6.18
C ILE A 345 -5.15 -18.93 -5.23
N SER A 346 -5.46 -19.93 -4.40
CA SER A 346 -6.52 -19.82 -3.41
C SER A 346 -6.22 -18.69 -2.41
N TYR A 347 -7.26 -18.12 -1.79
CA TYR A 347 -7.11 -17.05 -0.80
C TYR A 347 -6.17 -17.43 0.35
N ALA A 348 -6.31 -18.63 0.90
CA ALA A 348 -5.42 -19.12 1.95
C ALA A 348 -3.95 -19.21 1.49
N ARG A 349 -3.73 -19.61 0.22
CA ARG A 349 -2.38 -19.65 -0.36
C ARG A 349 -1.79 -18.28 -0.58
N LEU A 350 -2.60 -17.30 -0.99
CA LEU A 350 -2.20 -15.91 -1.09
C LEU A 350 -1.69 -15.40 0.27
N LEU A 351 -2.49 -15.56 1.33
CA LEU A 351 -2.09 -15.14 2.69
C LEU A 351 -0.82 -15.86 3.17
N GLN A 352 -0.67 -17.15 2.81
CA GLN A 352 0.54 -17.91 3.11
C GLN A 352 1.78 -17.35 2.39
N MET A 353 1.65 -16.87 1.14
CA MET A 353 2.75 -16.20 0.42
C MET A 353 3.16 -14.89 1.12
N VAL A 354 2.19 -14.13 1.60
CA VAL A 354 2.43 -12.90 2.39
C VAL A 354 3.16 -13.22 3.69
N VAL A 355 2.74 -14.26 4.41
CA VAL A 355 3.42 -14.75 5.63
C VAL A 355 4.85 -15.18 5.33
N LYS A 356 5.07 -15.90 4.24
CA LYS A 356 6.42 -16.35 3.85
C LYS A 356 7.36 -15.16 3.62
N ALA A 357 6.89 -14.13 2.94
CA ALA A 357 7.68 -12.94 2.66
C ALA A 357 8.15 -12.22 3.95
N ALA A 358 7.38 -12.28 5.05
CA ALA A 358 7.75 -11.69 6.33
C ALA A 358 9.04 -12.29 6.92
N PHE A 359 9.29 -13.60 6.68
CA PHE A 359 10.51 -14.29 7.14
C PHE A 359 11.71 -14.04 6.23
N GLU A 360 11.48 -13.68 4.97
CA GLU A 360 12.57 -13.29 4.08
C GLU A 360 13.14 -11.92 4.47
N GLY A 361 12.30 -11.05 5.05
CA GLY A 361 12.60 -9.68 5.47
C GLY A 361 12.96 -8.76 4.30
N PRO A 362 12.60 -7.50 4.34
CA PRO A 362 13.01 -6.52 3.34
C PRO A 362 14.53 -6.29 3.37
N PRO A 363 15.15 -5.92 2.23
CA PRO A 363 16.60 -5.78 2.12
C PRO A 363 17.20 -4.82 3.14
N PHE A 364 16.49 -3.75 3.46
CA PHE A 364 16.94 -2.67 4.35
C PHE A 364 16.85 -3.01 5.86
N ASP A 365 16.13 -4.08 6.23
CA ASP A 365 15.96 -4.47 7.64
C ASP A 365 17.01 -5.46 8.12
N ARG A 366 17.95 -5.89 7.25
CA ARG A 366 18.89 -6.98 7.58
C ARG A 366 20.13 -6.53 8.28
N ASP A 367 20.52 -5.28 8.08
CA ASP A 367 21.82 -4.75 8.50
C ASP A 367 21.71 -3.84 9.74
N ILE A 368 20.54 -3.70 10.33
CA ILE A 368 20.35 -2.96 11.56
C ILE A 368 20.35 -3.96 12.71
N PRO A 369 21.42 -4.03 13.53
CA PRO A 369 21.39 -4.80 14.77
C PRO A 369 20.22 -4.29 15.61
N MET A 370 19.34 -5.18 16.02
CA MET A 370 18.30 -4.81 16.96
C MET A 370 18.94 -4.49 18.29
N LEU A 371 18.71 -3.27 18.78
CA LEU A 371 19.17 -2.78 20.07
C LEU A 371 18.57 -3.59 21.23
#